data_87acc428cf07a3fa8d5d91814ad64022
#
_entry.id   87acc428cf07a3fa8d5d91814ad64022
#
_cell.length_a   1.000
_cell.length_b   1.000
_cell.length_c   1.000
_cell.angle_alpha   90.00
_cell.angle_beta   90.00
_cell.angle_gamma   90.00
#
_symmetry.space_group_name_H-M   'P 1'
#
loop_
_entity.id
_entity.type
_entity.pdbx_description
1 polymer ?
#
loop_
_entity_poly.entity_id
_entity_poly.type
_entity_poly.pdbx_seq_one_letter_code
_entity_poly.pdbx_strand_id
1 'polypeptide(L)'
;MMTLASNKRKLYYAEYLANVPEYVVDDDGNRVISYITDDGTVIYAQTGEKKPVYSTPQEMYVNYAESGGEAEAKEFGLSVADYEAILLYGAGEYHLKESFLVWADSQIEYEYGGEEIEVEVDGETIKTKAPVKTSADFVVLKTPRSLNFERAILKAITK
;
A
#
# COMPACT_ATOMS: atom_id res chain seq x y z
N MET A 1 10.60 -29.90 -0.68
CA MET A 1 9.36 -29.14 -0.72
C MET A 1 9.32 -28.12 0.42
N MET A 2 8.95 -26.93 0.09
CA MET A 2 8.90 -25.80 1.03
C MET A 2 7.58 -25.81 1.79
N THR A 3 7.62 -25.75 3.11
CA THR A 3 6.42 -25.64 3.92
C THR A 3 6.09 -24.17 4.17
N LEU A 4 4.82 -23.87 4.48
CA LEU A 4 4.41 -22.51 4.82
C LEU A 4 5.21 -21.93 5.99
N ALA A 5 5.63 -22.76 6.95
CA ALA A 5 6.33 -22.30 8.14
C ALA A 5 7.80 -21.94 7.87
N SER A 6 8.45 -22.57 6.87
CA SER A 6 9.91 -22.46 6.71
C SER A 6 10.38 -21.16 6.08
N ASN A 7 9.53 -20.44 5.35
CA ASN A 7 9.90 -19.19 4.68
C ASN A 7 9.08 -17.99 5.10
N LYS A 8 8.40 -18.09 6.20
CA LYS A 8 7.64 -16.95 6.70
C LYS A 8 8.56 -15.85 7.20
N ARG A 9 8.23 -14.63 6.85
CA ARG A 9 8.90 -13.45 7.39
C ARG A 9 7.87 -12.35 7.68
N LYS A 10 8.26 -11.44 8.53
CA LYS A 10 7.42 -10.29 8.88
C LYS A 10 7.56 -9.24 7.78
N LEU A 11 6.42 -8.85 7.22
CA LEU A 11 6.29 -7.76 6.27
C LEU A 11 5.24 -6.79 6.79
N TYR A 12 5.08 -5.68 6.09
CA TYR A 12 4.02 -4.72 6.40
C TYR A 12 3.22 -4.47 5.14
N TYR A 13 1.92 -4.22 5.30
CA TYR A 13 1.05 -3.86 4.20
C TYR A 13 0.16 -2.69 4.59
N ALA A 14 -0.25 -1.91 3.59
CA ALA A 14 -1.23 -0.84 3.76
C ALA A 14 -2.32 -0.99 2.71
N GLU A 15 -3.56 -0.82 3.15
CA GLU A 15 -4.74 -0.91 2.30
C GLU A 15 -4.95 0.39 1.55
N TYR A 16 -5.24 0.32 0.25
CA TYR A 16 -5.68 1.48 -0.50
C TYR A 16 -7.07 1.92 0.00
N LEU A 17 -7.21 3.17 0.38
CA LEU A 17 -8.46 3.70 0.91
C LEU A 17 -9.23 4.52 -0.13
N ALA A 18 -8.63 5.57 -0.65
CA ALA A 18 -9.29 6.48 -1.57
C ALA A 18 -8.28 7.40 -2.24
N ASN A 19 -8.71 8.06 -3.32
CA ASN A 19 -7.96 9.17 -3.89
C ASN A 19 -8.49 10.46 -3.26
N VAL A 20 -7.57 11.29 -2.78
CA VAL A 20 -7.89 12.57 -2.15
C VAL A 20 -7.18 13.71 -2.87
N PRO A 21 -7.67 14.95 -2.74
CA PRO A 21 -6.97 16.09 -3.31
C PRO A 21 -5.54 16.19 -2.80
N GLU A 22 -4.61 16.46 -3.70
CA GLU A 22 -3.23 16.71 -3.34
C GLU A 22 -3.07 18.16 -2.91
N TYR A 23 -2.40 18.39 -1.78
CA TYR A 23 -2.18 19.73 -1.24
C TYR A 23 -0.79 20.25 -1.62
N VAL A 24 -0.71 21.58 -1.81
CA VAL A 24 0.56 22.26 -1.96
C VAL A 24 1.29 22.23 -0.61
N VAL A 25 2.56 21.85 -0.64
CA VAL A 25 3.40 21.84 0.56
C VAL A 25 4.55 22.80 0.40
N ASP A 26 5.00 23.37 1.52
CA ASP A 26 6.17 24.27 1.54
C ASP A 26 7.48 23.46 1.65
N ASP A 27 8.61 24.14 1.76
CA ASP A 27 9.92 23.50 1.83
C ASP A 27 10.10 22.64 3.10
N ASP A 28 9.32 22.90 4.14
CA ASP A 28 9.35 22.13 5.38
C ASP A 28 8.37 20.94 5.38
N GLY A 29 7.66 20.74 4.28
CA GLY A 29 6.67 19.68 4.15
C GLY A 29 5.30 19.98 4.74
N ASN A 30 5.05 21.21 5.16
CA ASN A 30 3.78 21.66 5.70
C ASN A 30 2.82 22.09 4.60
N ARG A 31 1.52 21.84 4.79
CA ARG A 31 0.51 22.29 3.84
C ARG A 31 0.41 23.82 3.84
N VAL A 32 0.31 24.39 2.65
CA VAL A 32 0.15 25.83 2.47
C VAL A 32 -1.31 26.23 2.68
N ILE A 33 -1.58 27.22 3.51
CA ILE A 33 -2.92 27.73 3.75
C ILE A 33 -3.33 28.63 2.58
N SER A 34 -4.50 28.31 1.97
CA SER A 34 -5.08 29.14 0.92
C SER A 34 -5.83 30.34 1.53
N TYR A 35 -6.73 30.07 2.46
CA TYR A 35 -7.46 31.11 3.21
C TYR A 35 -8.08 30.50 4.46
N ILE A 36 -8.57 31.37 5.34
CA ILE A 36 -9.28 31.00 6.56
C ILE A 36 -10.68 31.58 6.46
N THR A 37 -11.69 30.74 6.66
CA THR A 37 -13.10 31.17 6.61
C THR A 37 -13.48 32.03 7.83
N ASP A 38 -14.64 32.68 7.75
CA ASP A 38 -15.13 33.53 8.84
C ASP A 38 -15.33 32.79 10.17
N ASP A 39 -15.62 31.48 10.11
CA ASP A 39 -15.79 30.62 11.30
C ASP A 39 -14.46 30.05 11.81
N GLY A 40 -13.33 30.40 11.20
CA GLY A 40 -12.01 29.95 11.62
C GLY A 40 -11.54 28.65 10.96
N THR A 41 -12.30 28.10 10.02
CA THR A 41 -11.89 26.90 9.29
C THR A 41 -10.74 27.21 8.34
N VAL A 42 -9.65 26.42 8.43
CA VAL A 42 -8.48 26.59 7.57
C VAL A 42 -8.70 25.80 6.28
N ILE A 43 -8.55 26.49 5.15
CA ILE A 43 -8.63 25.87 3.81
C ILE A 43 -7.23 25.84 3.22
N TYR A 44 -6.75 24.65 2.89
CA TYR A 44 -5.42 24.44 2.34
C TYR A 44 -5.42 24.53 0.83
N ALA A 45 -4.32 25.03 0.27
CA ALA A 45 -4.15 25.13 -1.17
C ALA A 45 -4.00 23.74 -1.80
N GLN A 46 -4.69 23.50 -2.90
CA GLN A 46 -4.66 22.24 -3.64
C GLN A 46 -3.93 22.41 -4.97
N THR A 47 -3.25 21.34 -5.43
CA THR A 47 -2.56 21.34 -6.71
C THR A 47 -3.52 21.14 -7.90
N GLY A 48 -4.74 20.70 -7.65
CA GLY A 48 -5.72 20.32 -8.69
C GLY A 48 -5.66 18.85 -9.05
N GLU A 49 -4.69 18.11 -8.54
CA GLU A 49 -4.55 16.67 -8.74
C GLU A 49 -5.02 15.91 -7.52
N LYS A 50 -5.27 14.61 -7.70
CA LYS A 50 -5.60 13.70 -6.61
C LYS A 50 -4.48 12.70 -6.44
N LYS A 51 -4.30 12.23 -5.21
CA LYS A 51 -3.34 11.17 -4.91
C LYS A 51 -3.98 10.07 -4.06
N PRO A 52 -3.46 8.84 -4.16
CA PRO A 52 -3.98 7.74 -3.35
C PRO A 52 -3.56 7.89 -1.89
N VAL A 53 -4.47 7.55 -0.98
CA VAL A 53 -4.20 7.48 0.45
C VAL A 53 -4.41 6.05 0.93
N TYR A 54 -3.54 5.61 1.82
CA TYR A 54 -3.51 4.24 2.31
C TYR A 54 -3.73 4.21 3.82
N SER A 55 -4.17 3.05 4.30
CA SER A 55 -4.33 2.81 5.74
C SER A 55 -2.98 2.83 6.46
N THR A 56 -3.02 2.98 7.79
CA THR A 56 -1.83 2.78 8.62
C THR A 56 -1.27 1.38 8.35
N PRO A 57 0.06 1.26 8.09
CA PRO A 57 0.65 -0.04 7.80
C PRO A 57 0.46 -1.03 8.94
N GLN A 58 0.16 -2.28 8.58
CA GLN A 58 -0.07 -3.37 9.51
C GLN A 58 0.94 -4.50 9.28
N GLU A 59 1.28 -5.20 10.34
CA GLU A 59 2.16 -6.36 10.25
C GLU A 59 1.45 -7.55 9.63
N MET A 60 2.20 -8.32 8.84
CA MET A 60 1.76 -9.63 8.40
C MET A 60 2.95 -10.59 8.46
N TYR A 61 2.65 -11.87 8.63
CA TYR A 61 3.65 -12.92 8.69
C TYR A 61 3.32 -13.95 7.62
N VAL A 62 4.07 -13.91 6.53
CA VAL A 62 3.73 -14.64 5.31
C VAL A 62 4.98 -15.25 4.67
N ASN A 63 4.78 -16.25 3.83
CA ASN A 63 5.85 -16.74 2.98
C ASN A 63 6.12 -15.74 1.86
N TYR A 64 7.38 -15.41 1.67
CA TYR A 64 7.84 -14.46 0.68
C TYR A 64 8.85 -15.12 -0.25
N ALA A 65 8.63 -14.99 -1.55
CA ALA A 65 9.55 -15.47 -2.57
C ALA A 65 9.71 -14.41 -3.65
N GLU A 66 10.95 -14.16 -4.05
CA GLU A 66 11.21 -13.31 -5.19
C GLU A 66 10.73 -13.99 -6.48
N SER A 67 10.68 -13.22 -7.57
CA SER A 67 10.17 -13.70 -8.85
C SER A 67 10.64 -15.11 -9.19
N GLY A 68 9.67 -16.01 -9.40
CA GLY A 68 9.90 -17.40 -9.73
C GLY A 68 10.25 -17.65 -11.20
N GLY A 69 10.21 -16.61 -12.03
CA GLY A 69 10.57 -16.70 -13.43
C GLY A 69 9.38 -16.93 -14.37
N GLU A 70 9.69 -17.30 -15.61
CA GLU A 70 8.75 -17.34 -16.71
C GLU A 70 7.59 -18.32 -16.52
N ALA A 71 7.86 -19.50 -15.97
CA ALA A 71 6.84 -20.53 -15.80
C ALA A 71 5.75 -20.07 -14.82
N GLU A 72 6.12 -19.45 -13.71
CA GLU A 72 5.17 -18.90 -12.74
C GLU A 72 4.40 -17.70 -13.31
N ALA A 73 5.07 -16.84 -14.05
CA ALA A 73 4.42 -15.70 -14.69
C ALA A 73 3.31 -16.17 -15.62
N LYS A 74 3.56 -17.20 -16.41
CA LYS A 74 2.54 -17.79 -17.29
C LYS A 74 1.38 -18.40 -16.55
N GLU A 75 1.64 -19.08 -15.44
CA GLU A 75 0.60 -19.68 -14.59
C GLU A 75 -0.40 -18.63 -14.12
N PHE A 76 0.04 -17.42 -13.83
CA PHE A 76 -0.81 -16.32 -13.36
C PHE A 76 -1.27 -15.38 -14.46
N GLY A 77 -0.96 -15.66 -15.72
CA GLY A 77 -1.35 -14.81 -16.84
C GLY A 77 -0.57 -13.49 -16.89
N LEU A 78 0.67 -13.48 -16.39
CA LEU A 78 1.55 -12.33 -16.36
C LEU A 78 2.76 -12.55 -17.25
N SER A 79 3.40 -11.47 -17.70
CA SER A 79 4.72 -11.58 -18.30
C SER A 79 5.79 -11.56 -17.21
N VAL A 80 6.98 -12.05 -17.51
CA VAL A 80 8.10 -12.08 -16.54
C VAL A 80 8.42 -10.68 -16.00
N ALA A 81 8.17 -9.63 -16.80
CA ALA A 81 8.42 -8.25 -16.40
C ALA A 81 7.36 -7.65 -15.48
N ASP A 82 6.21 -8.32 -15.32
CA ASP A 82 5.06 -7.74 -14.62
C ASP A 82 5.08 -7.96 -13.11
N TYR A 83 5.92 -8.86 -12.59
CA TYR A 83 5.99 -9.07 -11.16
C TYR A 83 7.41 -9.35 -10.67
N GLU A 84 7.65 -9.09 -9.39
CA GLU A 84 8.96 -9.19 -8.76
C GLU A 84 8.98 -10.14 -7.57
N ALA A 85 7.83 -10.39 -6.96
CA ALA A 85 7.72 -11.23 -5.77
C ALA A 85 6.33 -11.82 -5.63
N ILE A 86 6.24 -12.87 -4.84
CA ILE A 86 4.97 -13.55 -4.52
C ILE A 86 4.91 -13.76 -3.02
N LEU A 87 3.74 -13.48 -2.44
CA LEU A 87 3.41 -13.83 -1.06
C LEU A 87 2.48 -15.04 -1.07
N LEU A 88 2.64 -15.92 -0.08
CA LEU A 88 1.77 -17.07 0.13
C LEU A 88 1.32 -17.09 1.59
N TYR A 89 0.02 -17.20 1.82
CA TYR A 89 -0.58 -17.23 3.15
C TYR A 89 -1.86 -18.06 3.14
N GLY A 90 -2.34 -18.42 4.34
CA GLY A 90 -3.59 -19.19 4.46
C GLY A 90 -4.80 -18.39 4.01
N ALA A 91 -5.75 -19.05 3.36
CA ALA A 91 -6.99 -18.41 2.90
C ALA A 91 -7.73 -17.75 4.07
N GLY A 92 -8.10 -16.48 3.90
CA GLY A 92 -8.80 -15.72 4.93
C GLY A 92 -7.91 -15.14 6.04
N GLU A 93 -6.62 -15.44 6.03
CA GLU A 93 -5.68 -14.97 7.06
C GLU A 93 -5.42 -13.46 6.93
N TYR A 94 -5.27 -13.00 5.71
CA TYR A 94 -5.14 -11.58 5.37
C TYR A 94 -6.04 -11.26 4.19
N HIS A 95 -6.55 -10.03 4.13
CA HIS A 95 -7.46 -9.60 3.07
C HIS A 95 -6.75 -8.66 2.09
N LEU A 96 -5.64 -9.12 1.54
CA LEU A 96 -4.91 -8.34 0.55
C LEU A 96 -5.71 -8.22 -0.75
N LYS A 97 -5.63 -7.06 -1.38
CA LYS A 97 -6.30 -6.75 -2.64
C LYS A 97 -5.36 -5.99 -3.56
N GLU A 98 -5.77 -5.84 -4.81
CA GLU A 98 -5.04 -5.02 -5.77
C GLU A 98 -4.81 -3.62 -5.23
N SER A 99 -3.68 -3.04 -5.58
CA SER A 99 -3.25 -1.69 -5.17
C SER A 99 -2.80 -1.54 -3.72
N PHE A 100 -2.84 -2.57 -2.90
CA PHE A 100 -2.26 -2.51 -1.55
C PHE A 100 -0.74 -2.37 -1.66
N LEU A 101 -0.15 -1.67 -0.70
CA LEU A 101 1.31 -1.50 -0.61
C LEU A 101 1.92 -2.56 0.30
N VAL A 102 3.15 -2.96 0.01
CA VAL A 102 3.89 -3.95 0.81
C VAL A 102 5.31 -3.45 1.04
N TRP A 103 5.75 -3.53 2.30
CA TRP A 103 7.13 -3.25 2.72
C TRP A 103 7.79 -4.55 3.14
N ALA A 104 8.91 -4.89 2.51
CA ALA A 104 9.72 -6.05 2.84
C ALA A 104 11.02 -5.65 3.54
N ASP A 105 11.80 -4.79 2.92
CA ASP A 105 13.12 -4.38 3.39
C ASP A 105 13.23 -2.89 3.67
N SER A 106 12.40 -2.08 3.03
CA SER A 106 12.44 -0.63 3.17
C SER A 106 11.78 -0.16 4.46
N GLN A 107 12.24 0.98 4.95
CA GLN A 107 11.65 1.62 6.11
C GLN A 107 10.36 2.35 5.70
N ILE A 108 9.33 2.25 6.53
CA ILE A 108 8.07 2.94 6.31
C ILE A 108 8.26 4.43 6.60
N GLU A 109 7.96 5.26 5.61
CA GLU A 109 7.92 6.70 5.77
C GLU A 109 6.46 7.16 5.72
N TYR A 110 6.14 8.18 6.50
CA TYR A 110 4.77 8.69 6.63
C TYR A 110 4.64 10.07 6.03
N GLU A 111 3.48 10.33 5.43
CA GLU A 111 3.12 11.66 4.94
C GLU A 111 2.69 12.57 6.09
N TYR A 112 2.61 13.87 5.83
CA TYR A 112 2.11 14.87 6.78
C TYR A 112 2.85 14.85 8.13
N GLY A 113 4.14 14.58 8.10
CA GLY A 113 4.95 14.52 9.34
C GLY A 113 4.57 13.38 10.26
N GLY A 114 3.84 12.38 9.78
CA GLY A 114 3.36 11.26 10.58
C GLY A 114 2.08 11.56 11.35
N GLU A 115 1.43 12.69 11.09
CA GLU A 115 0.15 13.01 11.71
C GLU A 115 -0.98 12.13 11.18
N GLU A 116 -1.93 11.80 12.05
CA GLU A 116 -3.12 11.08 11.68
C GLU A 116 -4.06 11.98 10.90
N ILE A 117 -4.59 11.48 9.79
CA ILE A 117 -5.57 12.19 8.96
C ILE A 117 -6.87 11.41 8.89
N GLU A 118 -7.94 12.09 8.50
CA GLU A 118 -9.25 11.46 8.27
C GLU A 118 -9.52 11.37 6.77
N VAL A 119 -10.02 10.21 6.33
CA VAL A 119 -10.36 9.94 4.94
C VAL A 119 -11.76 9.35 4.90
N GLU A 120 -12.61 9.83 3.99
CA GLU A 120 -13.92 9.24 3.77
C GLU A 120 -13.83 8.09 2.76
N VAL A 121 -14.34 6.92 3.17
CA VAL A 121 -14.41 5.72 2.34
C VAL A 121 -15.81 5.14 2.49
N ASP A 122 -16.56 5.11 1.41
CA ASP A 122 -17.93 4.56 1.36
C ASP A 122 -18.86 5.17 2.44
N GLY A 123 -18.73 6.47 2.69
CA GLY A 123 -19.54 7.18 3.66
C GLY A 123 -19.07 7.09 5.10
N GLU A 124 -18.00 6.34 5.36
CA GLU A 124 -17.40 6.21 6.69
C GLU A 124 -16.09 7.01 6.76
N THR A 125 -15.86 7.64 7.90
CA THR A 125 -14.61 8.35 8.16
C THR A 125 -13.60 7.40 8.77
N ILE A 126 -12.46 7.22 8.11
CA ILE A 126 -11.36 6.37 8.56
C ILE A 126 -10.19 7.26 8.95
N LYS A 127 -9.65 7.03 10.13
CA LYS A 127 -8.42 7.69 10.59
C LYS A 127 -7.22 6.84 10.18
N THR A 128 -6.22 7.49 9.61
CA THR A 128 -5.02 6.79 9.17
C THR A 128 -3.77 7.64 9.35
N LYS A 129 -2.68 6.96 9.67
CA LYS A 129 -1.34 7.51 9.61
C LYS A 129 -0.80 7.13 8.22
N ALA A 130 -0.96 8.03 7.26
CA ALA A 130 -0.77 7.74 5.85
C ALA A 130 0.69 7.48 5.50
N PRO A 131 1.04 6.30 4.97
CA PRO A 131 2.40 6.04 4.51
C PRO A 131 2.67 6.67 3.15
N VAL A 132 3.93 7.03 2.94
CA VAL A 132 4.40 7.49 1.62
C VAL A 132 4.45 6.27 0.69
N LYS A 133 3.74 6.34 -0.44
CA LYS A 133 3.68 5.25 -1.41
C LYS A 133 5.07 4.81 -1.87
N THR A 134 5.94 5.75 -2.17
CA THR A 134 7.27 5.46 -2.69
C THR A 134 8.24 4.88 -1.64
N SER A 135 7.86 4.87 -0.37
CA SER A 135 8.63 4.17 0.66
C SER A 135 8.41 2.66 0.61
N ALA A 136 7.28 2.21 0.05
CA ALA A 136 6.98 0.78 -0.07
C ALA A 136 7.86 0.11 -1.13
N ASP A 137 8.07 -1.19 -0.95
CA ASP A 137 8.85 -1.98 -1.90
C ASP A 137 8.01 -2.47 -3.06
N PHE A 138 6.74 -2.80 -2.81
CA PHE A 138 5.87 -3.42 -3.80
C PHE A 138 4.44 -2.89 -3.73
N VAL A 139 3.74 -3.08 -4.86
CA VAL A 139 2.28 -2.93 -4.95
C VAL A 139 1.69 -4.28 -5.36
N VAL A 140 0.54 -4.62 -4.80
CA VAL A 140 -0.16 -5.86 -5.13
C VAL A 140 -0.83 -5.73 -6.50
N LEU A 141 -0.52 -6.65 -7.41
CA LEU A 141 -1.14 -6.72 -8.75
C LEU A 141 -2.38 -7.61 -8.77
N LYS A 142 -2.29 -8.80 -8.20
CA LYS A 142 -3.35 -9.81 -8.21
C LYS A 142 -3.27 -10.62 -6.94
N THR A 143 -4.42 -11.21 -6.56
CA THR A 143 -4.52 -12.10 -5.40
C THR A 143 -5.21 -13.41 -5.78
N PRO A 144 -4.55 -14.28 -6.58
CA PRO A 144 -5.14 -15.58 -6.93
C PRO A 144 -5.39 -16.43 -5.70
N ARG A 145 -6.51 -17.14 -5.70
CA ARG A 145 -6.92 -18.00 -4.58
C ARG A 145 -6.97 -19.45 -4.98
N SER A 146 -6.55 -20.31 -4.07
CA SER A 146 -6.82 -21.73 -4.11
C SER A 146 -7.64 -22.12 -2.89
N LEU A 147 -7.99 -23.38 -2.74
CA LEU A 147 -8.88 -23.83 -1.67
C LEU A 147 -8.37 -23.45 -0.27
N ASN A 148 -7.09 -23.62 -0.01
CA ASN A 148 -6.49 -23.41 1.32
C ASN A 148 -5.53 -22.24 1.41
N PHE A 149 -5.15 -21.64 0.28
CA PHE A 149 -4.13 -20.62 0.23
C PHE A 149 -4.52 -19.47 -0.68
N GLU A 150 -3.99 -18.33 -0.36
CA GLU A 150 -4.02 -17.16 -1.24
C GLU A 150 -2.60 -16.77 -1.59
N ARG A 151 -2.43 -16.21 -2.78
CA ARG A 151 -1.17 -15.63 -3.21
C ARG A 151 -1.38 -14.16 -3.50
N ALA A 152 -0.39 -13.35 -3.18
CA ALA A 152 -0.35 -11.97 -3.61
C ALA A 152 0.82 -11.81 -4.58
N ILE A 153 0.53 -11.39 -5.80
CA ILE A 153 1.53 -11.16 -6.84
C ILE A 153 1.94 -9.71 -6.77
N LEU A 154 3.22 -9.46 -6.57
CA LEU A 154 3.76 -8.13 -6.28
C LEU A 154 4.59 -7.58 -7.43
N LYS A 155 4.45 -6.28 -7.66
CA LYS A 155 5.30 -5.53 -8.59
C LYS A 155 6.11 -4.50 -7.81
N ALA A 156 7.41 -4.40 -8.11
CA ALA A 156 8.28 -3.43 -7.46
C ALA A 156 7.86 -2.00 -7.78
N ILE A 157 7.92 -1.14 -6.78
CA ILE A 157 7.66 0.29 -6.93
C ILE A 157 8.97 0.97 -7.34
N THR A 158 8.93 1.69 -8.45
CA THR A 158 10.06 2.49 -8.91
C THR A 158 10.24 3.69 -8.01
N LYS A 159 11.46 3.87 -7.52
CA LYS A 159 11.79 4.97 -6.59
C LYS A 159 12.66 6.02 -7.26
#